data_1517ef791301142ca929ee0e65bcc228
#
_entry.id   1517ef791301142ca929ee0e65bcc228
#
_cell.length_a   1.000
_cell.length_b   1.000
_cell.length_c   1.000
_cell.angle_alpha   90.00
_cell.angle_beta   90.00
_cell.angle_gamma   90.00
#
_symmetry.space_group_name_H-M   'P 1'
#
loop_
_entity.id
_entity.type
_entity.pdbx_description
1 polymer ?
#
loop_
_entity_poly.entity_id
_entity_poly.type
_entity_poly.pdbx_seq_one_letter_code
_entity_poly.pdbx_strand_id
1 'polypeptide(L)'
;MDLVVNDGIKETFLKRATVVKTLRNALDEAGYTEVETPILQSIAGGASARPFITHHNSLDMDLYLRIATELYLKRLIVGGFEGVYEIGKNFRNEGMDKTHNPEFTCMELYVQYKDYNWMMNFTEKLLERICIAVNGSTETVVDGKTINFKAPYRRLPILDAIKEKTGYDLNGKSEEEIRQVCKELKMEEIDETMGKGKLIDEIFGEFCEGTYIQPTFITDYPVEMSPLTKMHRSKPGLTERFELMVNGKELANAYSELNDPLDQEERFKEQMRLADKGDDEAMIIDQDFLRALQYGMPPTSGIGIGIDRLVMLMTGQTTIQEVLFFPQMRPEKVVKKDAAAKYMELGIAEDWVPVIQKAGYNTCLLYTSDAAD
;
A
#
# COMPACT_ATOMS: atom_id res chain seq x y z
N MET A 1 -19.51 15.97 9.89
CA MET A 1 -20.05 16.14 11.27
C MET A 1 -18.94 16.04 12.31
N ASP A 2 -18.06 15.02 12.28
CA ASP A 2 -17.00 14.81 13.28
C ASP A 2 -16.14 16.05 13.59
N LEU A 3 -15.72 16.79 12.56
CA LEU A 3 -14.94 18.04 12.73
C LEU A 3 -15.65 19.11 13.56
N VAL A 4 -16.98 19.03 13.69
CA VAL A 4 -17.81 20.01 14.42
C VAL A 4 -18.10 19.54 15.84
N VAL A 5 -18.28 18.22 16.02
CA VAL A 5 -18.82 17.67 17.29
C VAL A 5 -17.77 16.96 18.14
N ASN A 6 -16.63 16.56 17.56
CA ASN A 6 -15.60 15.81 18.25
C ASN A 6 -14.30 16.61 18.34
N ASP A 7 -13.86 16.88 19.56
CA ASP A 7 -12.58 17.53 19.82
C ASP A 7 -11.41 16.66 19.36
N GLY A 8 -10.31 17.29 18.91
CA GLY A 8 -9.09 16.58 18.49
C GLY A 8 -9.06 16.13 17.03
N ILE A 9 -10.20 15.92 16.36
CA ILE A 9 -10.22 15.47 14.95
C ILE A 9 -9.48 16.44 14.03
N LYS A 10 -9.72 17.74 14.18
CA LYS A 10 -9.03 18.77 13.40
C LYS A 10 -7.51 18.73 13.59
N GLU A 11 -7.03 18.41 14.78
CA GLU A 11 -5.60 18.33 15.10
C GLU A 11 -4.93 17.18 14.32
N THR A 12 -5.58 16.03 14.21
CA THR A 12 -5.10 14.90 13.39
C THR A 12 -4.82 15.34 11.95
N PHE A 13 -5.72 16.10 11.34
CA PHE A 13 -5.54 16.59 9.98
C PHE A 13 -4.51 17.71 9.84
N LEU A 14 -4.35 18.57 10.87
CA LEU A 14 -3.24 19.53 10.90
C LEU A 14 -1.89 18.81 11.02
N LYS A 15 -1.80 17.77 11.83
CA LYS A 15 -0.62 16.91 11.91
C LYS A 15 -0.36 16.20 10.58
N ARG A 16 -1.39 15.67 9.90
CA ARG A 16 -1.27 15.13 8.53
C ARG A 16 -0.64 16.14 7.57
N ALA A 17 -1.12 17.38 7.58
CA ALA A 17 -0.55 18.45 6.75
C ALA A 17 0.92 18.71 7.10
N THR A 18 1.28 18.64 8.39
CA THR A 18 2.67 18.79 8.85
C THR A 18 3.56 17.64 8.37
N VAL A 19 3.07 16.39 8.40
CA VAL A 19 3.78 15.21 7.83
C VAL A 19 4.12 15.46 6.37
N VAL A 20 3.12 15.77 5.54
CA VAL A 20 3.31 15.96 4.09
C VAL A 20 4.23 17.16 3.81
N LYS A 21 4.06 18.26 4.51
CA LYS A 21 4.93 19.44 4.37
C LYS A 21 6.39 19.14 4.74
N THR A 22 6.61 18.44 5.85
CA THR A 22 7.97 18.10 6.31
C THR A 22 8.64 17.13 5.36
N LEU A 23 7.89 16.14 4.85
CA LEU A 23 8.35 15.21 3.83
C LEU A 23 8.79 15.96 2.57
N ARG A 24 7.90 16.81 2.01
CA ARG A 24 8.18 17.60 0.80
C ARG A 24 9.41 18.49 0.99
N ASN A 25 9.50 19.22 2.10
CA ASN A 25 10.66 20.06 2.39
C ASN A 25 11.97 19.26 2.46
N ALA A 26 11.95 18.05 3.04
CA ALA A 26 13.15 17.22 3.14
C ALA A 26 13.63 16.72 1.77
N LEU A 27 12.69 16.40 0.87
CA LEU A 27 13.00 15.95 -0.49
C LEU A 27 13.50 17.11 -1.37
N ASP A 28 12.88 18.29 -1.25
CA ASP A 28 13.31 19.51 -1.96
C ASP A 28 14.71 19.98 -1.50
N GLU A 29 14.98 19.96 -0.19
CA GLU A 29 16.31 20.26 0.37
C GLU A 29 17.38 19.27 -0.09
N ALA A 30 16.98 18.01 -0.38
CA ALA A 30 17.89 17.02 -0.96
C ALA A 30 18.11 17.20 -2.47
N GLY A 31 17.42 18.16 -3.10
CA GLY A 31 17.54 18.49 -4.52
C GLY A 31 16.72 17.60 -5.46
N TYR A 32 15.72 16.88 -4.94
CA TYR A 32 14.84 16.02 -5.75
C TYR A 32 13.67 16.80 -6.32
N THR A 33 13.20 16.40 -7.49
CA THR A 33 12.12 17.08 -8.22
C THR A 33 10.78 16.41 -7.95
N GLU A 34 9.79 17.18 -7.45
CA GLU A 34 8.40 16.71 -7.41
C GLU A 34 7.80 16.67 -8.81
N VAL A 35 7.16 15.57 -9.16
CA VAL A 35 6.54 15.36 -10.46
C VAL A 35 5.13 14.80 -10.31
N GLU A 36 4.34 14.91 -11.38
CA GLU A 36 3.03 14.28 -11.50
C GLU A 36 3.03 13.35 -12.71
N THR A 37 2.61 12.10 -12.50
CA THR A 37 2.48 11.09 -13.55
C THR A 37 1.01 10.71 -13.75
N PRO A 38 0.63 10.09 -14.89
CA PRO A 38 -0.76 9.80 -15.19
C PRO A 38 -1.43 8.90 -14.16
N ILE A 39 -2.63 9.30 -13.70
CA ILE A 39 -3.52 8.45 -12.89
C ILE A 39 -4.22 7.41 -13.78
N LEU A 40 -4.67 7.83 -14.98
CA LEU A 40 -5.25 6.93 -15.99
C LEU A 40 -4.13 6.34 -16.84
N GLN A 41 -4.00 5.02 -16.82
CA GLN A 41 -2.92 4.29 -17.47
C GLN A 41 -3.50 3.25 -18.45
N SER A 42 -2.81 3.02 -19.56
CA SER A 42 -3.18 1.96 -20.53
C SER A 42 -2.82 0.56 -20.04
N ILE A 43 -1.89 0.45 -19.09
CA ILE A 43 -1.42 -0.80 -18.48
C ILE A 43 -1.28 -0.54 -16.99
N ALA A 44 -1.88 -1.39 -16.15
CA ALA A 44 -1.62 -1.38 -14.72
C ALA A 44 -0.29 -2.10 -14.43
N GLY A 45 0.62 -1.45 -13.71
CA GLY A 45 1.93 -2.03 -13.42
C GLY A 45 2.64 -1.30 -12.26
N GLY A 46 3.81 -1.84 -11.84
CA GLY A 46 4.61 -1.27 -10.75
C GLY A 46 4.25 -1.82 -9.37
N ALA A 47 3.25 -2.68 -9.26
CA ALA A 47 2.89 -3.41 -8.04
C ALA A 47 2.12 -4.68 -8.38
N SER A 48 2.03 -5.61 -7.43
CA SER A 48 1.09 -6.74 -7.49
C SER A 48 -0.19 -6.30 -6.79
N ALA A 49 -1.21 -5.93 -7.55
CA ALA A 49 -2.49 -5.45 -7.03
C ALA A 49 -3.57 -5.47 -8.12
N ARG A 50 -4.83 -5.62 -7.71
CA ARG A 50 -5.97 -5.59 -8.62
C ARG A 50 -6.36 -4.15 -8.97
N PRO A 51 -6.38 -3.74 -10.26
CA PRO A 51 -6.71 -2.37 -10.66
C PRO A 51 -8.22 -2.11 -10.68
N PHE A 52 -8.62 -0.83 -10.57
CA PHE A 52 -9.92 -0.36 -11.05
C PHE A 52 -9.83 -0.11 -12.55
N ILE A 53 -10.86 -0.55 -13.29
CA ILE A 53 -10.95 -0.41 -14.75
C ILE A 53 -12.03 0.63 -15.07
N THR A 54 -11.74 1.50 -16.03
CA THR A 54 -12.70 2.48 -16.58
C THR A 54 -12.61 2.50 -18.11
N HIS A 55 -13.67 2.96 -18.79
CA HIS A 55 -13.73 3.00 -20.23
C HIS A 55 -13.59 4.45 -20.76
N HIS A 56 -12.71 4.67 -21.73
CA HIS A 56 -12.55 5.95 -22.42
C HIS A 56 -13.44 5.99 -23.67
N ASN A 57 -14.61 6.63 -23.57
CA ASN A 57 -15.66 6.60 -24.60
C ASN A 57 -15.20 7.04 -26.01
N SER A 58 -14.38 8.10 -26.11
CA SER A 58 -13.98 8.62 -27.42
C SER A 58 -12.87 7.81 -28.09
N LEU A 59 -12.09 7.05 -27.34
CA LEU A 59 -11.04 6.18 -27.86
C LEU A 59 -11.49 4.71 -27.93
N ASP A 60 -12.68 4.41 -27.40
CA ASP A 60 -13.25 3.05 -27.30
C ASP A 60 -12.23 2.04 -26.74
N MET A 61 -11.62 2.40 -25.59
CA MET A 61 -10.61 1.57 -24.95
C MET A 61 -10.73 1.61 -23.43
N ASP A 62 -10.34 0.52 -22.79
CA ASP A 62 -10.24 0.46 -21.33
C ASP A 62 -8.96 1.13 -20.84
N LEU A 63 -9.08 1.83 -19.72
CA LEU A 63 -7.98 2.40 -18.97
C LEU A 63 -8.06 1.93 -17.52
N TYR A 64 -6.91 1.96 -16.87
CA TYR A 64 -6.75 1.52 -15.49
C TYR A 64 -6.42 2.72 -14.60
N LEU A 65 -7.04 2.80 -13.42
CA LEU A 65 -6.53 3.68 -12.37
C LEU A 65 -5.21 3.10 -11.84
N ARG A 66 -4.18 3.92 -11.74
CA ARG A 66 -2.83 3.48 -11.36
C ARG A 66 -2.81 2.78 -10.00
N ILE A 67 -2.09 1.68 -9.91
CA ILE A 67 -1.84 0.93 -8.67
C ILE A 67 -0.52 1.35 -8.00
N ALA A 68 0.40 1.96 -8.77
CA ALA A 68 1.69 2.49 -8.36
C ALA A 68 2.17 3.55 -9.36
N THR A 69 3.15 4.38 -8.99
CA THR A 69 3.80 5.37 -9.85
C THR A 69 5.15 4.90 -10.40
N GLU A 70 5.66 3.79 -9.92
CA GLU A 70 7.01 3.24 -10.09
C GLU A 70 7.52 3.26 -11.54
N LEU A 71 6.79 2.62 -12.49
CA LEU A 71 7.29 2.47 -13.84
C LEU A 71 7.43 3.81 -14.59
N TYR A 72 6.59 4.78 -14.27
CA TYR A 72 6.67 6.13 -14.83
C TYR A 72 7.84 6.92 -14.23
N LEU A 73 8.04 6.83 -12.92
CA LEU A 73 9.15 7.53 -12.24
C LEU A 73 10.50 6.96 -12.68
N LYS A 74 10.63 5.64 -12.87
CA LYS A 74 11.82 5.01 -13.45
C LYS A 74 12.12 5.52 -14.88
N ARG A 75 11.09 5.75 -15.70
CA ARG A 75 11.28 6.34 -17.04
C ARG A 75 11.82 7.77 -16.98
N LEU A 76 11.44 8.56 -15.95
CA LEU A 76 12.01 9.88 -15.72
C LEU A 76 13.49 9.80 -15.32
N ILE A 77 13.86 8.78 -14.56
CA ILE A 77 15.28 8.50 -14.25
C ILE A 77 16.04 8.17 -15.54
N VAL A 78 15.51 7.34 -16.42
CA VAL A 78 16.09 7.10 -17.76
C VAL A 78 16.20 8.40 -18.55
N GLY A 79 15.22 9.29 -18.41
CA GLY A 79 15.19 10.62 -19.03
C GLY A 79 16.23 11.62 -18.46
N GLY A 80 17.03 11.22 -17.45
CA GLY A 80 18.15 12.01 -16.91
C GLY A 80 17.85 12.82 -15.66
N PHE A 81 16.71 12.64 -15.00
CA PHE A 81 16.46 13.23 -13.70
C PHE A 81 17.32 12.54 -12.62
N GLU A 82 18.04 13.31 -11.81
CA GLU A 82 18.91 12.77 -10.76
C GLU A 82 18.14 12.17 -9.58
N GLY A 83 16.97 12.73 -9.28
CA GLY A 83 16.03 12.26 -8.29
C GLY A 83 14.66 12.83 -8.52
N VAL A 84 13.65 11.97 -8.52
CA VAL A 84 12.25 12.35 -8.70
C VAL A 84 11.38 11.74 -7.61
N TYR A 85 10.38 12.49 -7.17
CA TYR A 85 9.36 11.96 -6.27
C TYR A 85 7.96 12.41 -6.65
N GLU A 86 6.98 11.61 -6.27
CA GLU A 86 5.57 11.95 -6.41
C GLU A 86 4.84 11.63 -5.11
N ILE A 87 4.00 12.57 -4.63
CA ILE A 87 3.07 12.35 -3.53
C ILE A 87 1.67 12.36 -4.13
N GLY A 88 1.06 11.20 -4.23
CA GLY A 88 -0.21 11.07 -4.95
C GLY A 88 -1.08 9.90 -4.50
N LYS A 89 -2.25 9.83 -5.12
CA LYS A 89 -3.21 8.75 -4.92
C LYS A 89 -2.88 7.55 -5.80
N ASN A 90 -2.86 6.38 -5.19
CA ASN A 90 -2.91 5.09 -5.86
C ASN A 90 -4.23 4.39 -5.54
N PHE A 91 -4.63 3.46 -6.40
CA PHE A 91 -5.95 2.83 -6.37
C PHE A 91 -5.79 1.31 -6.47
N ARG A 92 -6.30 0.57 -5.49
CA ARG A 92 -6.30 -0.89 -5.49
C ARG A 92 -7.70 -1.41 -5.21
N ASN A 93 -8.22 -2.23 -6.12
CA ASN A 93 -9.57 -2.79 -6.03
C ASN A 93 -9.59 -4.02 -5.13
N GLU A 94 -9.30 -3.81 -3.86
CA GLU A 94 -9.13 -4.81 -2.83
C GLU A 94 -10.06 -4.54 -1.64
N GLY A 95 -9.97 -5.39 -0.60
CA GLY A 95 -10.78 -5.25 0.60
C GLY A 95 -10.46 -3.99 1.40
N MET A 96 -11.45 -3.51 2.15
CA MET A 96 -11.30 -2.41 3.12
C MET A 96 -11.23 -2.96 4.53
N ASP A 97 -10.20 -2.56 5.27
CA ASP A 97 -10.03 -2.87 6.69
C ASP A 97 -9.53 -1.66 7.49
N LYS A 98 -8.97 -1.90 8.67
CA LYS A 98 -8.43 -0.85 9.54
C LYS A 98 -7.20 -0.16 8.96
N THR A 99 -6.47 -0.79 8.06
CA THR A 99 -5.18 -0.34 7.52
C THR A 99 -5.17 -0.19 5.99
N HIS A 100 -6.26 -0.61 5.33
CA HIS A 100 -6.41 -0.56 3.87
C HIS A 100 -7.64 0.23 3.45
N ASN A 101 -7.43 1.12 2.47
CA ASN A 101 -8.48 1.87 1.78
C ASN A 101 -8.22 1.76 0.27
N PRO A 102 -9.24 1.53 -0.58
CA PRO A 102 -9.05 1.33 -2.02
C PRO A 102 -8.37 2.50 -2.72
N GLU A 103 -8.50 3.69 -2.18
CA GLU A 103 -7.80 4.91 -2.59
C GLU A 103 -6.94 5.37 -1.42
N PHE A 104 -5.63 5.40 -1.60
CA PHE A 104 -4.67 5.76 -0.56
C PHE A 104 -3.59 6.69 -1.09
N THR A 105 -2.94 7.44 -0.19
CA THR A 105 -1.85 8.33 -0.54
C THR A 105 -0.51 7.62 -0.31
N CYS A 106 0.33 7.61 -1.33
CA CYS A 106 1.70 7.12 -1.27
C CYS A 106 2.67 8.23 -1.69
N MET A 107 3.87 8.23 -1.15
CA MET A 107 5.01 8.92 -1.70
C MET A 107 5.95 7.90 -2.30
N GLU A 108 6.34 8.07 -3.56
CA GLU A 108 7.40 7.30 -4.19
C GLU A 108 8.56 8.23 -4.58
N LEU A 109 9.79 7.78 -4.31
CA LEU A 109 11.04 8.49 -4.59
C LEU A 109 12.02 7.55 -5.28
N TYR A 110 12.65 8.02 -6.35
CA TYR A 110 13.71 7.30 -7.08
C TYR A 110 14.93 8.21 -7.22
N VAL A 111 16.12 7.69 -6.89
CA VAL A 111 17.38 8.47 -6.86
C VAL A 111 18.50 7.70 -7.55
N GLN A 112 19.14 8.36 -8.54
CA GLN A 112 20.29 7.82 -9.26
C GLN A 112 21.50 7.60 -8.34
N TYR A 113 22.32 6.60 -8.71
CA TYR A 113 23.59 6.26 -8.06
C TYR A 113 23.49 6.04 -6.56
N LYS A 114 22.32 5.56 -6.11
CA LYS A 114 22.05 5.11 -4.75
C LYS A 114 21.67 3.64 -4.76
N ASP A 115 21.79 3.00 -3.59
CA ASP A 115 21.37 1.63 -3.36
C ASP A 115 20.44 1.53 -2.13
N TYR A 116 19.93 0.34 -1.87
CA TYR A 116 19.02 0.11 -0.77
C TYR A 116 19.63 0.39 0.61
N ASN A 117 20.96 0.27 0.79
CA ASN A 117 21.62 0.62 2.04
C ASN A 117 21.60 2.14 2.29
N TRP A 118 21.86 2.93 1.23
CA TRP A 118 21.71 4.36 1.31
C TRP A 118 20.26 4.75 1.61
N MET A 119 19.31 4.06 0.97
CA MET A 119 17.87 4.32 1.15
C MET A 119 17.41 4.02 2.58
N MET A 120 17.91 2.95 3.23
CA MET A 120 17.65 2.71 4.66
C MET A 120 18.12 3.88 5.53
N ASN A 121 19.36 4.36 5.33
CA ASN A 121 19.90 5.49 6.08
C ASN A 121 19.15 6.80 5.83
N PHE A 122 18.68 7.01 4.60
CA PHE A 122 17.85 8.16 4.24
C PHE A 122 16.48 8.09 4.92
N THR A 123 15.84 6.94 4.85
CA THR A 123 14.48 6.72 5.40
C THR A 123 14.45 6.89 6.91
N GLU A 124 15.38 6.31 7.66
CA GLU A 124 15.40 6.45 9.12
C GLU A 124 15.57 7.90 9.58
N LYS A 125 16.42 8.71 8.90
CA LYS A 125 16.59 10.14 9.18
C LYS A 125 15.35 10.96 8.79
N LEU A 126 14.73 10.63 7.67
CA LEU A 126 13.51 11.27 7.21
C LEU A 126 12.36 11.09 8.20
N LEU A 127 12.14 9.85 8.65
CA LEU A 127 11.08 9.53 9.60
C LEU A 127 11.33 10.11 10.99
N GLU A 128 12.58 10.13 11.47
CA GLU A 128 12.97 10.82 12.69
C GLU A 128 12.63 12.32 12.61
N ARG A 129 13.01 12.98 11.50
CA ARG A 129 12.69 14.40 11.23
C ARG A 129 11.19 14.66 11.24
N ILE A 130 10.40 13.79 10.59
CA ILE A 130 8.94 13.92 10.55
C ILE A 130 8.35 13.77 11.96
N CYS A 131 8.78 12.77 12.72
CA CYS A 131 8.29 12.54 14.08
C CYS A 131 8.56 13.75 14.98
N ILE A 132 9.76 14.31 14.92
CA ILE A 132 10.12 15.54 15.67
C ILE A 132 9.25 16.73 15.24
N ALA A 133 9.02 16.90 13.94
CA ALA A 133 8.20 18.03 13.44
C ALA A 133 6.72 17.95 13.87
N VAL A 134 6.18 16.72 14.00
CA VAL A 134 4.77 16.49 14.35
C VAL A 134 4.55 16.44 15.87
N ASN A 135 5.47 15.78 16.60
CA ASN A 135 5.29 15.45 18.02
C ASN A 135 6.27 16.17 18.97
N GLY A 136 7.24 16.91 18.44
CA GLY A 136 8.29 17.58 19.23
C GLY A 136 9.33 16.62 19.82
N SER A 137 9.26 15.34 19.51
CA SER A 137 10.17 14.28 19.97
C SER A 137 10.34 13.19 18.93
N THR A 138 11.26 12.24 19.15
CA THR A 138 11.42 11.07 18.29
C THR A 138 10.39 9.96 18.58
N GLU A 139 9.48 10.17 19.51
CA GLU A 139 8.55 9.17 19.99
C GLU A 139 7.10 9.51 19.64
N THR A 140 6.33 8.49 19.38
CA THR A 140 4.87 8.53 19.28
C THR A 140 4.26 7.40 20.07
N VAL A 141 2.97 7.51 20.39
CA VAL A 141 2.21 6.47 21.11
C VAL A 141 1.05 6.02 20.26
N VAL A 142 0.98 4.72 19.97
CA VAL A 142 -0.12 4.10 19.23
C VAL A 142 -0.65 2.93 20.03
N ASP A 143 -1.93 2.94 20.37
CA ASP A 143 -2.58 1.87 21.16
C ASP A 143 -1.79 1.50 22.44
N GLY A 144 -1.35 2.53 23.19
CA GLY A 144 -0.58 2.38 24.41
C GLY A 144 0.88 1.92 24.24
N LYS A 145 1.34 1.69 23.00
CA LYS A 145 2.72 1.29 22.70
C LYS A 145 3.54 2.52 22.29
N THR A 146 4.64 2.77 22.96
CA THR A 146 5.60 3.81 22.56
C THR A 146 6.46 3.29 21.42
N ILE A 147 6.49 4.03 20.31
CA ILE A 147 7.30 3.76 19.12
C ILE A 147 8.33 4.88 19.01
N ASN A 148 9.61 4.51 18.94
CA ASN A 148 10.72 5.46 18.84
C ASN A 148 11.33 5.46 17.44
N PHE A 149 11.23 6.59 16.74
CA PHE A 149 11.76 6.80 15.41
C PHE A 149 13.21 7.31 15.40
N LYS A 150 13.92 7.26 16.52
CA LYS A 150 15.33 7.64 16.58
C LYS A 150 16.19 6.64 15.81
N ALA A 151 16.97 7.14 14.84
CA ALA A 151 17.94 6.33 14.11
C ALA A 151 19.13 5.87 15.00
N PRO A 152 19.78 4.72 14.71
CA PRO A 152 19.49 3.79 13.60
C PRO A 152 18.43 2.74 13.94
N TYR A 153 17.71 2.25 12.91
CA TYR A 153 16.76 1.15 13.08
C TYR A 153 17.45 -0.21 12.94
N ARG A 154 16.82 -1.24 13.52
CA ARG A 154 17.25 -2.64 13.35
C ARG A 154 17.15 -3.04 11.88
N ARG A 155 18.15 -3.82 11.40
CA ARG A 155 18.17 -4.43 10.05
C ARG A 155 18.24 -5.93 10.22
N LEU A 156 17.33 -6.67 9.58
CA LEU A 156 17.18 -8.10 9.77
C LEU A 156 16.78 -8.77 8.44
N PRO A 157 17.59 -9.68 7.88
CA PRO A 157 17.21 -10.46 6.72
C PRO A 157 15.92 -11.25 6.96
N ILE A 158 15.03 -11.35 5.93
CA ILE A 158 13.72 -12.00 6.10
C ILE A 158 13.85 -13.46 6.54
N LEU A 159 14.81 -14.21 5.99
CA LEU A 159 15.01 -15.61 6.36
C LEU A 159 15.52 -15.76 7.81
N ASP A 160 16.33 -14.81 8.29
CA ASP A 160 16.77 -14.76 9.68
C ASP A 160 15.59 -14.37 10.61
N ALA A 161 14.73 -13.46 10.17
CA ALA A 161 13.51 -13.08 10.88
C ALA A 161 12.59 -14.30 11.09
N ILE A 162 12.35 -15.07 10.04
CA ILE A 162 11.57 -16.31 10.12
C ILE A 162 12.23 -17.31 11.07
N LYS A 163 13.54 -17.50 10.95
CA LYS A 163 14.30 -18.41 11.80
C LYS A 163 14.23 -18.00 13.29
N GLU A 164 14.34 -16.71 13.59
CA GLU A 164 14.22 -16.19 14.96
C GLU A 164 12.85 -16.49 15.59
N LYS A 165 11.77 -16.46 14.79
CA LYS A 165 10.40 -16.60 15.27
C LYS A 165 9.88 -18.03 15.27
N THR A 166 10.22 -18.78 14.24
CA THR A 166 9.68 -20.14 14.02
C THR A 166 10.66 -21.24 14.41
N GLY A 167 11.95 -20.94 14.47
CA GLY A 167 13.03 -21.92 14.63
C GLY A 167 13.46 -22.60 13.33
N TYR A 168 12.75 -22.40 12.23
CA TYR A 168 13.04 -23.02 10.93
C TYR A 168 13.99 -22.16 10.09
N ASP A 169 15.08 -22.75 9.63
CA ASP A 169 16.00 -22.14 8.67
C ASP A 169 15.53 -22.48 7.25
N LEU A 170 15.08 -21.46 6.50
CA LEU A 170 14.60 -21.62 5.13
C LEU A 170 15.69 -21.37 4.08
N ASN A 171 16.89 -20.99 4.49
CA ASN A 171 17.98 -20.70 3.55
C ASN A 171 18.34 -21.93 2.71
N GLY A 172 18.33 -21.80 1.39
CA GLY A 172 18.65 -22.86 0.45
C GLY A 172 17.61 -23.96 0.29
N LYS A 173 16.47 -23.88 1.00
CA LYS A 173 15.38 -24.86 0.88
C LYS A 173 14.65 -24.78 -0.46
N SER A 174 14.20 -25.95 -0.95
CA SER A 174 13.31 -26.05 -2.10
C SER A 174 11.88 -25.63 -1.73
N GLU A 175 11.01 -25.44 -2.72
CA GLU A 175 9.60 -25.17 -2.51
C GLU A 175 8.92 -26.27 -1.69
N GLU A 176 9.19 -27.54 -2.03
CA GLU A 176 8.62 -28.70 -1.34
C GLU A 176 9.04 -28.76 0.14
N GLU A 177 10.31 -28.44 0.43
CA GLU A 177 10.82 -28.38 1.79
C GLU A 177 10.16 -27.25 2.61
N ILE A 178 9.92 -26.07 1.98
CA ILE A 178 9.22 -24.95 2.63
C ILE A 178 7.75 -25.29 2.84
N ARG A 179 7.10 -25.93 1.87
CA ARG A 179 5.72 -26.43 1.99
C ARG A 179 5.58 -27.43 3.15
N GLN A 180 6.61 -28.27 3.37
CA GLN A 180 6.64 -29.16 4.52
C GLN A 180 6.75 -28.37 5.85
N VAL A 181 7.56 -27.30 5.89
CA VAL A 181 7.64 -26.40 7.06
C VAL A 181 6.28 -25.75 7.34
N CYS A 182 5.54 -25.28 6.32
CA CYS A 182 4.19 -24.74 6.52
C CYS A 182 3.26 -25.76 7.19
N LYS A 183 3.31 -27.03 6.78
CA LYS A 183 2.53 -28.12 7.41
C LYS A 183 2.94 -28.35 8.89
N GLU A 184 4.22 -28.32 9.18
CA GLU A 184 4.74 -28.48 10.56
C GLU A 184 4.35 -27.31 11.46
N LEU A 185 4.28 -26.09 10.89
CA LEU A 185 3.77 -24.88 11.52
C LEU A 185 2.23 -24.85 11.63
N LYS A 186 1.52 -25.81 11.01
CA LYS A 186 0.05 -25.94 11.00
C LYS A 186 -0.67 -24.75 10.37
N MET A 187 -0.09 -24.18 9.32
CA MET A 187 -0.72 -23.12 8.55
C MET A 187 -1.91 -23.67 7.76
N GLU A 188 -3.06 -22.98 7.84
CA GLU A 188 -4.33 -23.46 7.26
C GLU A 188 -4.57 -22.97 5.83
N GLU A 189 -4.03 -21.79 5.46
CA GLU A 189 -4.30 -21.10 4.18
C GLU A 189 -3.25 -21.36 3.09
N ILE A 190 -2.65 -22.55 3.06
CA ILE A 190 -1.62 -22.93 2.08
C ILE A 190 -2.24 -23.80 0.99
N ASP A 191 -2.32 -23.26 -0.23
CA ASP A 191 -2.79 -24.01 -1.40
C ASP A 191 -1.64 -24.50 -2.29
N GLU A 192 -1.97 -25.40 -3.24
CA GLU A 192 -0.99 -26.03 -4.12
C GLU A 192 -0.43 -25.08 -5.21
N THR A 193 -1.06 -23.95 -5.45
CA THR A 193 -0.65 -22.96 -6.47
C THR A 193 0.43 -22.02 -5.98
N MET A 194 0.60 -21.91 -4.65
CA MET A 194 1.60 -21.03 -4.05
C MET A 194 3.02 -21.49 -4.37
N GLY A 195 3.79 -20.67 -5.06
CA GLY A 195 5.22 -20.87 -5.29
C GLY A 195 6.07 -20.54 -4.06
N LYS A 196 7.36 -20.83 -4.14
CA LYS A 196 8.34 -20.64 -3.06
C LYS A 196 8.29 -19.25 -2.40
N GLY A 197 8.24 -18.20 -3.23
CA GLY A 197 8.18 -16.81 -2.73
C GLY A 197 6.95 -16.57 -1.88
N LYS A 198 5.77 -16.99 -2.37
CA LYS A 198 4.50 -16.82 -1.65
C LYS A 198 4.48 -17.61 -0.34
N LEU A 199 5.02 -18.82 -0.31
CA LEU A 199 5.11 -19.60 0.93
C LEU A 199 5.97 -18.91 2.01
N ILE A 200 7.08 -18.28 1.61
CA ILE A 200 7.93 -17.50 2.53
C ILE A 200 7.17 -16.26 3.04
N ASP A 201 6.44 -15.59 2.17
CA ASP A 201 5.60 -14.44 2.50
C ASP A 201 4.53 -14.78 3.54
N GLU A 202 3.79 -15.87 3.32
CA GLU A 202 2.76 -16.35 4.25
C GLU A 202 3.36 -16.70 5.63
N ILE A 203 4.51 -17.41 5.66
CA ILE A 203 5.19 -17.70 6.95
C ILE A 203 5.60 -16.39 7.65
N PHE A 204 6.14 -15.42 6.90
CA PHE A 204 6.53 -14.13 7.47
C PHE A 204 5.32 -13.36 7.98
N GLY A 205 4.25 -13.27 7.21
CA GLY A 205 3.00 -12.59 7.57
C GLY A 205 2.40 -13.16 8.87
N GLU A 206 2.28 -14.47 8.96
CA GLU A 206 1.63 -15.13 10.10
C GLU A 206 2.48 -15.08 11.38
N PHE A 207 3.78 -15.34 11.30
CA PHE A 207 4.62 -15.51 12.48
C PHE A 207 5.51 -14.33 12.85
N CYS A 208 5.81 -13.43 11.89
CA CYS A 208 6.81 -12.40 12.08
C CYS A 208 6.25 -10.97 12.05
N GLU A 209 5.46 -10.61 11.04
CA GLU A 209 5.05 -9.21 10.74
C GLU A 209 4.49 -8.50 11.97
N GLY A 210 3.48 -9.06 12.62
CA GLY A 210 2.80 -8.48 13.79
C GLY A 210 3.67 -8.26 15.02
N THR A 211 4.89 -8.84 15.04
CA THR A 211 5.79 -8.78 16.20
C THR A 211 6.73 -7.57 16.20
N TYR A 212 6.90 -6.89 15.06
CA TYR A 212 7.80 -5.74 14.93
C TYR A 212 7.11 -4.43 15.30
N ILE A 213 7.13 -4.10 16.60
CA ILE A 213 6.55 -2.85 17.12
C ILE A 213 7.46 -1.66 16.83
N GLN A 214 8.77 -1.79 17.11
CA GLN A 214 9.76 -0.76 16.82
C GLN A 214 10.16 -0.79 15.35
N PRO A 215 10.51 0.36 14.73
CA PRO A 215 10.94 0.42 13.35
C PRO A 215 12.06 -0.60 13.07
N THR A 216 11.80 -1.52 12.15
CA THR A 216 12.72 -2.60 11.79
C THR A 216 12.72 -2.78 10.28
N PHE A 217 13.89 -2.67 9.66
CA PHE A 217 14.07 -3.02 8.25
C PHE A 217 14.18 -4.54 8.12
N ILE A 218 13.24 -5.15 7.43
CA ILE A 218 13.32 -6.54 6.98
C ILE A 218 13.97 -6.50 5.59
N THR A 219 15.09 -7.21 5.42
CA THR A 219 15.95 -7.06 4.23
C THR A 219 16.11 -8.37 3.48
N ASP A 220 16.69 -8.30 2.28
CA ASP A 220 17.20 -9.44 1.51
C ASP A 220 16.10 -10.45 1.15
N TYR A 221 15.04 -9.96 0.54
CA TYR A 221 13.91 -10.78 0.08
C TYR A 221 14.31 -11.72 -1.06
N PRO A 222 13.70 -12.92 -1.16
CA PRO A 222 13.88 -13.80 -2.29
C PRO A 222 13.53 -13.16 -3.64
N VAL A 223 14.24 -13.59 -4.67
CA VAL A 223 14.04 -13.11 -6.06
C VAL A 223 12.60 -13.30 -6.53
N GLU A 224 11.99 -14.42 -6.16
CA GLU A 224 10.63 -14.79 -6.53
C GLU A 224 9.57 -13.82 -6.01
N MET A 225 9.86 -13.07 -4.93
CA MET A 225 8.98 -12.08 -4.31
C MET A 225 9.21 -10.66 -4.86
N SER A 226 10.14 -10.45 -5.77
CA SER A 226 10.68 -9.12 -6.04
C SER A 226 10.94 -8.88 -7.54
N PRO A 227 9.88 -8.80 -8.37
CA PRO A 227 10.01 -8.79 -9.84
C PRO A 227 10.69 -7.53 -10.41
N LEU A 228 10.73 -6.42 -9.66
CA LEU A 228 11.32 -5.13 -10.09
C LEU A 228 12.64 -4.79 -9.40
N THR A 229 13.15 -5.73 -8.59
CA THR A 229 14.30 -5.51 -7.71
C THR A 229 15.55 -6.15 -8.26
N LYS A 230 16.68 -5.46 -8.12
CA LYS A 230 18.01 -5.97 -8.49
C LYS A 230 18.42 -7.16 -7.63
N MET A 231 19.03 -8.16 -8.25
CA MET A 231 19.64 -9.28 -7.52
C MET A 231 20.67 -8.79 -6.52
N HIS A 232 20.73 -9.43 -5.36
CA HIS A 232 21.70 -9.09 -4.33
C HIS A 232 23.13 -9.36 -4.82
N ARG A 233 24.03 -8.35 -4.66
CA ARG A 233 25.40 -8.38 -5.19
C ARG A 233 26.29 -9.49 -4.64
N SER A 234 25.93 -10.10 -3.50
CA SER A 234 26.77 -11.12 -2.81
C SER A 234 25.99 -12.32 -2.27
N LYS A 235 24.65 -12.33 -2.36
CA LYS A 235 23.80 -13.42 -1.84
C LYS A 235 22.94 -13.96 -2.96
N PRO A 236 23.34 -15.08 -3.63
CA PRO A 236 22.55 -15.66 -4.72
C PRO A 236 21.14 -16.02 -4.28
N GLY A 237 20.16 -15.79 -5.17
CA GLY A 237 18.74 -16.08 -4.92
C GLY A 237 18.01 -15.02 -4.09
N LEU A 238 18.71 -14.00 -3.58
CA LEU A 238 18.14 -12.88 -2.85
C LEU A 238 18.23 -11.59 -3.66
N THR A 239 17.51 -10.56 -3.21
CA THR A 239 17.46 -9.24 -3.81
C THR A 239 17.89 -8.15 -2.84
N GLU A 240 18.31 -6.99 -3.34
CA GLU A 240 18.61 -5.79 -2.57
C GLU A 240 17.32 -5.04 -2.27
N ARG A 241 16.44 -5.60 -1.42
CA ARG A 241 15.13 -5.08 -1.03
C ARG A 241 15.03 -4.98 0.48
N PHE A 242 14.28 -4.01 0.96
CA PHE A 242 13.79 -3.99 2.32
C PHE A 242 12.33 -3.54 2.39
N GLU A 243 11.66 -4.00 3.42
CA GLU A 243 10.43 -3.42 3.93
C GLU A 243 10.67 -2.87 5.33
N LEU A 244 10.09 -1.71 5.62
CA LEU A 244 10.14 -1.13 6.96
C LEU A 244 8.88 -1.50 7.73
N MET A 245 9.05 -2.37 8.72
CA MET A 245 7.98 -2.76 9.64
C MET A 245 7.92 -1.81 10.83
N VAL A 246 6.73 -1.29 11.14
CA VAL A 246 6.46 -0.45 12.30
C VAL A 246 5.09 -0.79 12.86
N ASN A 247 4.99 -1.02 14.15
CA ASN A 247 3.75 -1.39 14.84
C ASN A 247 3.03 -2.60 14.21
N GLY A 248 3.80 -3.57 13.74
CA GLY A 248 3.30 -4.81 13.16
C GLY A 248 2.72 -4.66 11.75
N LYS A 249 3.10 -3.61 11.02
CA LYS A 249 2.67 -3.36 9.64
C LYS A 249 3.79 -2.77 8.79
N GLU A 250 3.78 -3.09 7.50
CA GLU A 250 4.62 -2.44 6.50
C GLU A 250 4.28 -0.95 6.39
N LEU A 251 5.30 -0.11 6.56
CA LEU A 251 5.22 1.34 6.36
C LEU A 251 5.81 1.77 5.02
N ALA A 252 6.90 1.12 4.61
CA ALA A 252 7.63 1.44 3.39
C ALA A 252 8.25 0.19 2.76
N ASN A 253 8.38 0.22 1.43
CA ASN A 253 9.03 -0.80 0.62
C ASN A 253 10.05 -0.12 -0.29
N ALA A 254 11.28 -0.64 -0.36
CA ALA A 254 12.35 -0.04 -1.12
C ALA A 254 13.38 -1.06 -1.57
N TYR A 255 14.07 -0.73 -2.65
CA TYR A 255 15.12 -1.59 -3.19
C TYR A 255 16.13 -0.86 -4.08
N SER A 256 17.22 -1.55 -4.39
CA SER A 256 18.05 -1.22 -5.56
C SER A 256 17.28 -1.67 -6.81
N GLU A 257 17.07 -0.76 -7.74
CA GLU A 257 16.23 -0.99 -8.91
C GLU A 257 16.86 -1.99 -9.89
N LEU A 258 16.05 -2.91 -10.40
CA LEU A 258 16.45 -3.73 -11.53
C LEU A 258 16.56 -2.84 -12.77
N ASN A 259 17.77 -2.72 -13.31
CA ASN A 259 18.08 -1.85 -14.44
C ASN A 259 18.65 -2.61 -15.66
N ASP A 260 18.67 -3.94 -15.61
CA ASP A 260 19.00 -4.80 -16.74
C ASP A 260 17.72 -5.13 -17.52
N PRO A 261 17.58 -4.69 -18.79
CA PRO A 261 16.36 -4.92 -19.56
C PRO A 261 16.10 -6.40 -19.85
N LEU A 262 17.13 -7.22 -19.95
CA LEU A 262 16.98 -8.67 -20.22
C LEU A 262 16.48 -9.41 -18.99
N ASP A 263 17.06 -9.13 -17.82
CA ASP A 263 16.58 -9.71 -16.55
C ASP A 263 15.15 -9.23 -16.26
N GLN A 264 14.86 -7.93 -16.50
CA GLN A 264 13.51 -7.39 -16.30
C GLN A 264 12.47 -8.08 -17.21
N GLU A 265 12.82 -8.34 -18.46
CA GLU A 265 11.93 -9.06 -19.38
C GLU A 265 11.65 -10.48 -18.88
N GLU A 266 12.66 -11.20 -18.41
CA GLU A 266 12.48 -12.55 -17.84
C GLU A 266 11.61 -12.53 -16.57
N ARG A 267 11.77 -11.53 -15.70
CA ARG A 267 10.90 -11.36 -14.52
C ARG A 267 9.44 -11.12 -14.91
N PHE A 268 9.19 -10.29 -15.92
CA PHE A 268 7.83 -10.07 -16.42
C PHE A 268 7.24 -11.33 -17.05
N LYS A 269 8.03 -12.12 -17.78
CA LYS A 269 7.57 -13.42 -18.32
C LYS A 269 7.18 -14.39 -17.21
N GLU A 270 7.93 -14.40 -16.10
CA GLU A 270 7.57 -15.23 -14.95
C GLU A 270 6.27 -14.76 -14.30
N GLN A 271 6.06 -13.44 -14.15
CA GLN A 271 4.78 -12.87 -13.68
C GLN A 271 3.62 -13.30 -14.59
N MET A 272 3.79 -13.27 -15.92
CA MET A 272 2.77 -13.75 -16.85
C MET A 272 2.43 -15.24 -16.66
N ARG A 273 3.44 -16.08 -16.36
CA ARG A 273 3.20 -17.50 -16.04
C ARG A 273 2.39 -17.69 -14.75
N LEU A 274 2.55 -16.80 -13.77
CA LEU A 274 1.73 -16.79 -12.56
C LEU A 274 0.30 -16.35 -12.87
N ALA A 275 0.12 -15.32 -13.71
CA ALA A 275 -1.19 -14.90 -14.21
C ALA A 275 -1.94 -16.05 -14.92
N ASP A 276 -1.25 -16.80 -15.79
CA ASP A 276 -1.82 -17.95 -16.49
C ASP A 276 -2.25 -19.09 -15.54
N LYS A 277 -1.70 -19.14 -14.33
CA LYS A 277 -2.10 -20.06 -13.26
C LYS A 277 -3.22 -19.54 -12.37
N GLY A 278 -3.69 -18.32 -12.62
CA GLY A 278 -4.82 -17.70 -11.90
C GLY A 278 -4.44 -16.66 -10.87
N ASP A 279 -3.21 -16.15 -10.89
CA ASP A 279 -2.81 -14.99 -10.06
C ASP A 279 -3.29 -13.70 -10.71
N ASP A 280 -4.42 -13.16 -10.21
CA ASP A 280 -5.05 -11.93 -10.70
C ASP A 280 -4.26 -10.65 -10.38
N GLU A 281 -3.23 -10.75 -9.54
CA GLU A 281 -2.38 -9.63 -9.10
C GLU A 281 -1.05 -9.59 -9.83
N ALA A 282 -0.76 -10.59 -10.68
CA ALA A 282 0.48 -10.67 -11.42
C ALA A 282 0.63 -9.52 -12.43
N MET A 283 1.85 -9.00 -12.56
CA MET A 283 2.14 -7.86 -13.43
C MET A 283 2.06 -8.23 -14.92
N ILE A 284 1.51 -7.30 -15.71
CA ILE A 284 1.49 -7.38 -17.18
C ILE A 284 2.79 -6.78 -17.73
N ILE A 285 3.27 -7.31 -18.88
CA ILE A 285 4.47 -6.80 -19.54
C ILE A 285 4.23 -5.38 -20.07
N ASP A 286 4.98 -4.41 -19.58
CA ASP A 286 5.04 -3.05 -20.11
C ASP A 286 6.22 -2.94 -21.12
N GLN A 287 5.91 -3.01 -22.42
CA GLN A 287 6.89 -2.95 -23.48
C GLN A 287 7.58 -1.58 -23.60
N ASP A 288 6.88 -0.50 -23.23
CA ASP A 288 7.45 0.84 -23.25
C ASP A 288 8.43 1.04 -22.10
N PHE A 289 8.17 0.43 -20.96
CA PHE A 289 9.11 0.40 -19.84
C PHE A 289 10.37 -0.41 -20.20
N LEU A 290 10.23 -1.61 -20.79
CA LEU A 290 11.37 -2.39 -21.26
C LEU A 290 12.21 -1.63 -22.29
N ARG A 291 11.54 -0.95 -23.23
CA ARG A 291 12.22 -0.10 -24.20
C ARG A 291 12.97 1.05 -23.53
N ALA A 292 12.39 1.68 -22.52
CA ALA A 292 13.07 2.71 -21.74
C ALA A 292 14.35 2.17 -21.07
N LEU A 293 14.29 0.99 -20.44
CA LEU A 293 15.46 0.36 -19.84
C LEU A 293 16.58 0.08 -20.87
N GLN A 294 16.23 -0.23 -22.13
CA GLN A 294 17.21 -0.44 -23.21
C GLN A 294 18.01 0.81 -23.58
N TYR A 295 17.48 2.01 -23.32
CA TYR A 295 18.24 3.27 -23.45
C TYR A 295 19.29 3.45 -22.35
N GLY A 296 19.15 2.72 -21.26
CA GLY A 296 20.08 2.72 -20.13
C GLY A 296 19.52 3.47 -18.91
N MET A 297 19.13 2.71 -17.88
CA MET A 297 18.82 3.26 -16.58
C MET A 297 20.05 3.19 -15.68
N PRO A 298 20.54 4.29 -15.08
CA PRO A 298 21.65 4.24 -14.16
C PRO A 298 21.29 3.41 -12.91
N PRO A 299 22.27 2.90 -12.14
CA PRO A 299 22.00 2.32 -10.84
C PRO A 299 21.15 3.29 -10.02
N THR A 300 20.01 2.81 -9.51
CA THR A 300 18.99 3.65 -8.86
C THR A 300 18.47 2.93 -7.64
N SER A 301 18.08 3.67 -6.62
CA SER A 301 17.29 3.13 -5.51
C SER A 301 15.95 3.85 -5.45
N GLY A 302 14.87 3.08 -5.27
CA GLY A 302 13.52 3.59 -5.10
C GLY A 302 12.92 3.20 -3.75
N ILE A 303 11.94 3.98 -3.30
CA ILE A 303 11.16 3.73 -2.10
C ILE A 303 9.72 4.20 -2.29
N GLY A 304 8.76 3.38 -1.84
CA GLY A 304 7.38 3.77 -1.60
C GLY A 304 7.10 3.88 -0.11
N ILE A 305 6.50 5.00 0.34
CA ILE A 305 6.07 5.21 1.73
C ILE A 305 4.56 5.44 1.74
N GLY A 306 3.82 4.61 2.50
CA GLY A 306 2.39 4.80 2.73
C GLY A 306 2.11 6.00 3.63
N ILE A 307 1.68 7.12 3.05
CA ILE A 307 1.47 8.38 3.79
C ILE A 307 0.34 8.23 4.81
N ASP A 308 -0.74 7.53 4.47
CA ASP A 308 -1.85 7.34 5.39
C ASP A 308 -1.42 6.54 6.64
N ARG A 309 -0.66 5.44 6.44
CA ARG A 309 -0.09 4.66 7.55
C ARG A 309 0.93 5.48 8.37
N LEU A 310 1.76 6.28 7.72
CA LEU A 310 2.69 7.19 8.41
C LEU A 310 1.93 8.19 9.29
N VAL A 311 0.86 8.77 8.78
CA VAL A 311 0.02 9.70 9.55
C VAL A 311 -0.65 8.99 10.73
N MET A 312 -1.18 7.77 10.55
CA MET A 312 -1.71 6.97 11.67
C MET A 312 -0.68 6.84 12.80
N LEU A 313 0.56 6.46 12.46
CA LEU A 313 1.65 6.33 13.44
C LEU A 313 1.96 7.66 14.14
N MET A 314 2.07 8.76 13.37
CA MET A 314 2.42 10.08 13.91
C MET A 314 1.32 10.71 14.76
N THR A 315 0.07 10.29 14.58
CA THR A 315 -1.10 10.84 15.29
C THR A 315 -1.68 9.89 16.33
N GLY A 316 -1.15 8.68 16.46
CA GLY A 316 -1.63 7.67 17.39
C GLY A 316 -2.96 7.03 16.99
N GLN A 317 -3.36 7.17 15.72
CA GLN A 317 -4.61 6.61 15.21
C GLN A 317 -4.45 5.12 14.88
N THR A 318 -5.51 4.36 15.09
CA THR A 318 -5.50 2.89 14.90
C THR A 318 -6.21 2.44 13.63
N THR A 319 -6.95 3.35 12.98
CA THR A 319 -7.65 3.06 11.73
C THR A 319 -7.35 4.10 10.66
N ILE A 320 -7.25 3.65 9.41
CA ILE A 320 -6.95 4.52 8.26
C ILE A 320 -8.05 5.57 8.02
N GLN A 321 -9.30 5.25 8.38
CA GLN A 321 -10.43 6.16 8.23
C GLN A 321 -10.28 7.42 9.10
N GLU A 322 -9.59 7.34 10.24
CA GLU A 322 -9.36 8.46 11.15
C GLU A 322 -8.38 9.50 10.60
N VAL A 323 -7.62 9.15 9.58
CA VAL A 323 -6.62 10.03 8.94
C VAL A 323 -6.99 10.45 7.52
N LEU A 324 -8.15 10.02 7.02
CA LEU A 324 -8.68 10.37 5.71
C LEU A 324 -9.88 11.31 5.82
N PHE A 325 -9.90 12.38 5.01
CA PHE A 325 -11.13 13.12 4.79
C PHE A 325 -12.06 12.32 3.89
N PHE A 326 -13.32 12.17 4.30
CA PHE A 326 -14.36 11.46 3.56
C PHE A 326 -13.93 10.04 3.14
N PRO A 327 -13.52 9.18 4.10
CA PRO A 327 -13.11 7.82 3.78
C PRO A 327 -14.28 7.06 3.14
N GLN A 328 -13.97 6.09 2.29
CA GLN A 328 -14.98 5.18 1.79
C GLN A 328 -15.55 4.36 2.96
N MET A 329 -16.88 4.35 3.05
CA MET A 329 -17.59 3.60 4.07
C MET A 329 -18.40 2.50 3.40
N ARG A 330 -18.53 1.35 4.08
CA ARG A 330 -19.50 0.35 3.61
C ARG A 330 -20.89 0.99 3.64
N PRO A 331 -21.72 0.79 2.58
CA PRO A 331 -23.09 1.25 2.61
C PRO A 331 -23.76 0.72 3.87
N GLU A 332 -24.45 1.60 4.60
CA GLU A 332 -25.33 1.13 5.66
C GLU A 332 -26.28 0.09 5.05
N LYS A 333 -26.37 -1.08 5.68
CA LYS A 333 -27.43 -2.02 5.32
C LYS A 333 -28.73 -1.27 5.57
N VAL A 334 -29.31 -0.73 4.50
CA VAL A 334 -30.69 -0.28 4.54
C VAL A 334 -31.49 -1.54 4.87
N VAL A 335 -31.73 -1.75 6.15
CA VAL A 335 -32.81 -2.63 6.57
C VAL A 335 -34.02 -1.98 5.90
N LYS A 336 -34.52 -2.57 4.81
CA LYS A 336 -35.81 -2.19 4.25
C LYS A 336 -36.79 -2.41 5.40
N LYS A 337 -36.98 -1.38 6.22
CA LYS A 337 -38.16 -1.36 7.09
C LYS A 337 -39.31 -1.58 6.14
N ASP A 338 -40.11 -2.57 6.42
CA ASP A 338 -41.29 -2.85 5.65
C ASP A 338 -42.00 -1.52 5.42
N ALA A 339 -42.27 -1.17 4.17
CA ALA A 339 -42.93 0.11 3.86
C ALA A 339 -44.20 0.28 4.70
N ALA A 340 -44.89 -0.81 4.99
CA ALA A 340 -46.04 -0.87 5.89
C ALA A 340 -45.66 -0.42 7.33
N ALA A 341 -44.56 -0.89 7.89
CA ALA A 341 -44.10 -0.51 9.24
C ALA A 341 -43.82 1.00 9.37
N LYS A 342 -43.29 1.64 8.31
CA LYS A 342 -43.06 3.09 8.29
C LYS A 342 -44.34 3.91 8.30
N TYR A 343 -45.39 3.46 7.60
CA TYR A 343 -46.68 4.13 7.62
C TYR A 343 -47.34 4.00 8.98
N MET A 344 -47.19 2.85 9.63
CA MET A 344 -47.71 2.62 10.97
C MET A 344 -47.00 3.46 12.04
N GLU A 345 -45.68 3.65 11.92
CA GLU A 345 -44.92 4.58 12.78
C GLU A 345 -45.43 6.04 12.68
N LEU A 346 -46.00 6.42 11.55
CA LEU A 346 -46.64 7.73 11.31
C LEU A 346 -48.09 7.77 11.74
N GLY A 347 -48.60 6.73 12.41
CA GLY A 347 -49.98 6.68 12.89
C GLY A 347 -50.99 6.32 11.82
N ILE A 348 -50.57 5.83 10.65
CA ILE A 348 -51.45 5.37 9.58
C ILE A 348 -51.89 3.93 9.91
N ALA A 349 -53.19 3.68 9.95
CA ALA A 349 -53.70 2.36 10.21
C ALA A 349 -53.32 1.39 9.06
N GLU A 350 -53.06 0.13 9.39
CA GLU A 350 -52.57 -0.90 8.49
C GLU A 350 -53.43 -1.06 7.23
N ASP A 351 -54.73 -0.92 7.37
CA ASP A 351 -55.73 -1.03 6.27
C ASP A 351 -55.55 0.05 5.18
N TRP A 352 -54.92 1.19 5.51
CA TRP A 352 -54.71 2.30 4.58
C TRP A 352 -53.40 2.18 3.80
N VAL A 353 -52.47 1.39 4.26
CA VAL A 353 -51.13 1.24 3.63
C VAL A 353 -51.22 0.80 2.16
N PRO A 354 -52.04 -0.24 1.81
CA PRO A 354 -52.19 -0.66 0.42
C PRO A 354 -52.86 0.41 -0.46
N VAL A 355 -53.76 1.20 0.10
CA VAL A 355 -54.48 2.28 -0.61
C VAL A 355 -53.49 3.40 -0.97
N ILE A 356 -52.64 3.79 -0.03
CA ILE A 356 -51.62 4.82 -0.19
C ILE A 356 -50.55 4.40 -1.19
N GLN A 357 -50.08 3.15 -1.10
CA GLN A 357 -49.12 2.59 -2.05
C GLN A 357 -49.72 2.50 -3.47
N LYS A 358 -50.96 2.13 -3.62
CA LYS A 358 -51.66 2.08 -4.91
C LYS A 358 -51.86 3.48 -5.51
N ALA A 359 -51.93 4.52 -4.69
CA ALA A 359 -51.97 5.92 -5.11
C ALA A 359 -50.61 6.48 -5.53
N GLY A 360 -49.55 5.64 -5.57
CA GLY A 360 -48.21 6.04 -6.02
C GLY A 360 -47.23 6.50 -4.93
N TYR A 361 -47.67 6.49 -3.68
CA TYR A 361 -46.82 6.86 -2.55
C TYR A 361 -46.06 5.64 -2.02
N ASN A 362 -45.13 5.09 -2.81
CA ASN A 362 -44.41 3.85 -2.52
C ASN A 362 -43.27 3.99 -1.51
N THR A 363 -42.85 5.21 -1.25
CA THR A 363 -41.83 5.55 -0.24
C THR A 363 -42.28 6.80 0.48
N CYS A 364 -41.85 6.95 1.71
CA CYS A 364 -42.18 8.08 2.53
C CYS A 364 -41.54 9.38 1.96
N LEU A 365 -42.10 9.93 0.90
CA LEU A 365 -41.92 11.31 0.47
C LEU A 365 -42.53 12.32 1.44
N LEU A 366 -43.08 11.85 2.56
CA LEU A 366 -43.59 12.67 3.66
C LEU A 366 -42.45 13.37 4.46
N TYR A 367 -41.21 13.24 4.04
CA TYR A 367 -40.05 13.96 4.61
C TYR A 367 -39.69 15.26 3.88
N THR A 368 -40.54 15.70 3.01
CA THR A 368 -40.27 16.96 2.31
C THR A 368 -40.59 18.20 3.13
N SER A 369 -41.03 18.06 4.39
CA SER A 369 -41.11 19.23 5.26
C SER A 369 -39.74 19.83 5.63
N ASP A 370 -38.65 19.04 5.50
CA ASP A 370 -37.29 19.52 5.81
C ASP A 370 -36.57 20.10 4.59
N ALA A 371 -37.22 20.09 3.43
CA ALA A 371 -36.67 20.67 2.19
C ALA A 371 -37.20 22.05 1.86
N ALA A 372 -37.92 22.68 2.78
CA ALA A 372 -38.55 23.98 2.59
C ALA A 372 -38.03 25.08 3.55
N ASP A 373 -36.88 24.86 4.21
CA ASP A 373 -36.17 25.89 4.96
C ASP A 373 -34.78 26.16 4.40
#